data_f6aca33f2cba28f3d310ca6206474836
#
_entry.id   f6aca33f2cba28f3d310ca6206474836
#
_cell.length_a   1.000
_cell.length_b   1.000
_cell.length_c   1.000
_cell.angle_alpha   90.00
_cell.angle_beta   90.00
_cell.angle_gamma   90.00
#
_symmetry.space_group_name_H-M   'P 1'
#
loop_
_entity.id
_entity.type
_entity.pdbx_description
1 polymer ?
#
loop_
_entity_poly.entity_id
_entity_poly.type
_entity_poly.pdbx_seq_one_letter_code
_entity_poly.pdbx_strand_id
1 'polypeptide(L)'
;MRIDPNTHLIVGADFQCSPNADERPEAATLDLIVIHNISLPPCEFGTGCVQEFFTNKLDISANEYFNEIKDVHVSSHLFIERDGKVTQFVPFNKRAWHAGQSCFVDRQACNDFSIGIELEGADDIEYAEKQYAVLKAIISSLQMAYPTLHKNNIVGHSDIAPGRKTDPGPAFDWNKLNE
;
A
#
# COMPACT_ATOMS: atom_id res chain seq x y z
N MET A 1 16.29 -2.80 4.94
CA MET A 1 16.08 -1.45 4.37
C MET A 1 16.24 -0.40 5.45
N ARG A 2 16.38 0.89 5.12
CA ARG A 2 16.48 1.98 6.11
C ARG A 2 15.52 3.10 5.73
N ILE A 3 14.85 3.69 6.71
CA ILE A 3 14.01 4.88 6.53
C ILE A 3 14.81 6.11 6.97
N ASP A 4 14.81 7.13 6.15
CA ASP A 4 15.41 8.42 6.49
C ASP A 4 14.49 9.18 7.45
N PRO A 5 14.95 9.55 8.66
CA PRO A 5 14.10 10.19 9.67
C PRO A 5 13.68 11.63 9.31
N ASN A 6 14.34 12.28 8.36
CA ASN A 6 14.02 13.65 7.96
C ASN A 6 13.01 13.68 6.80
N THR A 7 13.14 12.76 5.86
CA THR A 7 12.27 12.70 4.68
C THR A 7 11.13 11.70 4.82
N HIS A 8 11.23 10.75 5.77
CA HIS A 8 10.30 9.63 5.94
C HIS A 8 10.19 8.75 4.70
N LEU A 9 11.27 8.67 3.91
CA LEU A 9 11.38 7.84 2.72
C LEU A 9 12.30 6.64 2.96
N ILE A 10 12.07 5.56 2.22
CA ILE A 10 12.99 4.41 2.18
C ILE A 10 14.22 4.82 1.37
N VAL A 11 15.39 4.73 1.99
CA VAL A 11 16.67 5.05 1.32
C VAL A 11 16.93 4.06 0.20
N GLY A 12 17.04 4.58 -1.02
CA GLY A 12 17.32 3.80 -2.22
C GLY A 12 16.09 3.21 -2.92
N ALA A 13 14.88 3.42 -2.41
CA ALA A 13 13.66 3.16 -3.17
C ALA A 13 13.43 4.25 -4.23
N ASP A 14 12.73 3.89 -5.31
CA ASP A 14 12.24 4.88 -6.27
C ASP A 14 11.15 5.73 -5.59
N PHE A 15 11.19 7.05 -5.77
CA PHE A 15 10.20 7.97 -5.19
C PHE A 15 9.45 8.72 -6.28
N GLN A 16 8.15 8.50 -6.36
CA GLN A 16 7.24 9.18 -7.29
C GLN A 16 6.11 9.84 -6.51
N CYS A 17 6.23 11.13 -6.22
CA CYS A 17 5.28 11.85 -5.38
C CYS A 17 3.85 11.79 -5.91
N SER A 18 2.94 11.19 -5.13
CA SER A 18 1.52 11.19 -5.43
C SER A 18 0.86 12.51 -4.97
N PRO A 19 -0.02 13.11 -5.79
CA PRO A 19 -0.86 14.23 -5.34
C PRO A 19 -2.03 13.78 -4.46
N ASN A 20 -2.31 12.46 -4.38
CA ASN A 20 -3.43 11.88 -3.65
C ASN A 20 -3.03 11.58 -2.18
N ALA A 21 -2.52 12.61 -1.51
CA ALA A 21 -2.06 12.54 -0.13
C ALA A 21 -2.22 13.91 0.56
N ASP A 22 -2.28 13.90 1.87
CA ASP A 22 -2.39 15.11 2.68
C ASP A 22 -1.71 14.93 4.06
N GLU A 23 -1.90 15.90 4.96
CA GLU A 23 -1.39 15.81 6.32
C GLU A 23 -2.21 14.83 7.15
N ARG A 24 -1.55 14.11 8.06
CA ARG A 24 -2.26 13.33 9.07
C ARG A 24 -2.89 14.27 10.09
N PRO A 25 -4.04 13.89 10.71
CA PRO A 25 -4.55 14.61 11.88
C PRO A 25 -3.46 14.72 12.97
N GLU A 26 -3.35 15.88 13.61
CA GLU A 26 -2.29 16.19 14.58
C GLU A 26 -2.18 15.17 15.73
N ALA A 27 -3.31 14.60 16.17
CA ALA A 27 -3.36 13.60 17.24
C ALA A 27 -3.22 12.14 16.74
N ALA A 28 -3.01 11.91 15.44
CA ALA A 28 -2.96 10.56 14.90
C ALA A 28 -1.62 9.87 15.26
N THR A 29 -1.72 8.73 15.94
CA THR A 29 -0.58 7.83 16.16
C THR A 29 -0.53 6.81 15.03
N LEU A 30 0.59 6.71 14.35
CA LEU A 30 0.83 5.73 13.30
C LEU A 30 1.07 4.36 13.93
N ASP A 31 0.07 3.48 13.86
CA ASP A 31 0.08 2.19 14.55
C ASP A 31 -0.54 1.02 13.78
N LEU A 32 -0.84 1.19 12.49
CA LEU A 32 -1.43 0.17 11.64
C LEU A 32 -0.67 0.06 10.30
N ILE A 33 -0.48 -1.16 9.81
CA ILE A 33 -0.04 -1.45 8.43
C ILE A 33 -1.18 -2.19 7.72
N VAL A 34 -1.56 -1.71 6.55
CA VAL A 34 -2.60 -2.33 5.71
C VAL A 34 -1.96 -2.85 4.43
N ILE A 35 -2.14 -4.15 4.21
CA ILE A 35 -1.68 -4.83 3.01
C ILE A 35 -2.80 -4.86 1.98
N HIS A 36 -2.45 -4.48 0.76
CA HIS A 36 -3.34 -4.41 -0.39
C HIS A 36 -2.78 -5.22 -1.56
N ASN A 37 -3.60 -5.40 -2.58
CA ASN A 37 -3.11 -5.72 -3.91
C ASN A 37 -3.71 -4.79 -4.96
N ILE A 38 -2.95 -4.60 -6.02
CA ILE A 38 -3.39 -3.88 -7.20
C ILE A 38 -2.68 -4.41 -8.44
N SER A 39 -3.40 -4.48 -9.55
CA SER A 39 -2.85 -4.62 -10.90
C SER A 39 -3.66 -3.79 -11.87
N LEU A 40 -3.01 -3.16 -12.83
CA LEU A 40 -3.65 -2.32 -13.83
C LEU A 40 -3.04 -2.59 -15.23
N PRO A 41 -3.84 -3.04 -16.20
CA PRO A 41 -5.22 -3.53 -16.07
C PRO A 41 -5.34 -4.71 -15.09
N PRO A 42 -6.55 -5.10 -14.66
CA PRO A 42 -6.73 -6.21 -13.71
C PRO A 42 -6.02 -7.49 -14.18
N CYS A 43 -5.23 -8.12 -13.27
CA CYS A 43 -4.43 -9.32 -13.51
C CYS A 43 -3.30 -9.17 -14.55
N GLU A 44 -2.98 -7.96 -14.99
CA GLU A 44 -1.79 -7.68 -15.80
C GLU A 44 -0.69 -7.05 -14.94
N PHE A 45 0.55 -7.53 -15.08
CA PHE A 45 1.67 -7.15 -14.23
C PHE A 45 2.80 -6.50 -15.03
N GLY A 46 3.62 -5.67 -14.36
CA GLY A 46 4.77 -5.00 -14.97
C GLY A 46 4.42 -3.93 -16.01
N THR A 47 3.18 -3.42 -16.01
CA THR A 47 2.68 -2.47 -17.02
C THR A 47 3.13 -1.04 -16.79
N GLY A 48 3.46 -0.67 -15.55
CA GLY A 48 3.70 0.72 -15.13
C GLY A 48 2.43 1.52 -14.85
N CYS A 49 1.25 0.98 -15.18
CA CYS A 49 -0.02 1.70 -15.05
C CYS A 49 -0.39 2.01 -13.59
N VAL A 50 0.05 1.20 -12.61
CA VAL A 50 -0.18 1.48 -11.18
C VAL A 50 0.53 2.75 -10.76
N GLN A 51 1.78 2.94 -11.17
CA GLN A 51 2.56 4.14 -10.88
C GLN A 51 1.92 5.38 -11.53
N GLU A 52 1.45 5.25 -12.75
CA GLU A 52 0.73 6.33 -13.45
C GLU A 52 -0.60 6.65 -12.77
N PHE A 53 -1.35 5.64 -12.34
CA PHE A 53 -2.62 5.81 -11.64
C PHE A 53 -2.44 6.56 -10.30
N PHE A 54 -1.49 6.16 -9.46
CA PHE A 54 -1.25 6.81 -8.19
C PHE A 54 -0.67 8.23 -8.33
N THR A 55 -0.14 8.57 -9.50
CA THR A 55 0.36 9.94 -9.81
C THR A 55 -0.59 10.75 -10.69
N ASN A 56 -1.83 10.25 -10.94
CA ASN A 56 -2.85 10.87 -11.80
C ASN A 56 -2.38 11.12 -13.25
N LYS A 57 -1.56 10.21 -13.77
CA LYS A 57 -0.98 10.27 -15.14
C LYS A 57 -1.45 9.11 -16.03
N LEU A 58 -2.33 8.24 -15.55
CA LEU A 58 -2.81 7.09 -16.30
C LEU A 58 -3.49 7.54 -17.60
N ASP A 59 -3.05 6.99 -18.73
CA ASP A 59 -3.72 7.18 -20.01
C ASP A 59 -5.01 6.35 -20.07
N ILE A 60 -6.13 7.02 -19.84
CA ILE A 60 -7.46 6.39 -19.82
C ILE A 60 -7.81 5.74 -21.16
N SER A 61 -7.24 6.21 -22.28
CA SER A 61 -7.51 5.65 -23.59
C SER A 61 -6.79 4.32 -23.87
N ALA A 62 -5.80 3.96 -23.06
CA ALA A 62 -4.95 2.78 -23.27
C ALA A 62 -5.67 1.46 -23.01
N ASN A 63 -6.73 1.44 -22.18
CA ASN A 63 -7.51 0.25 -21.87
C ASN A 63 -8.95 0.61 -21.48
N GLU A 64 -9.93 -0.19 -21.92
CA GLU A 64 -11.36 0.06 -21.63
C GLU A 64 -11.67 0.10 -20.14
N TYR A 65 -11.02 -0.76 -19.34
CA TYR A 65 -11.17 -0.80 -17.88
C TYR A 65 -10.83 0.54 -17.22
N PHE A 66 -9.89 1.30 -17.77
CA PHE A 66 -9.49 2.57 -17.16
C PHE A 66 -10.60 3.62 -17.14
N ASN A 67 -11.63 3.47 -17.99
CA ASN A 67 -12.82 4.32 -17.90
C ASN A 67 -13.60 4.13 -16.59
N GLU A 68 -13.53 2.95 -15.97
CA GLU A 68 -14.21 2.67 -14.70
C GLU A 68 -13.54 3.37 -13.52
N ILE A 69 -12.23 3.64 -13.62
CA ILE A 69 -11.42 4.23 -12.56
C ILE A 69 -10.96 5.67 -12.83
N LYS A 70 -11.36 6.29 -13.94
CA LYS A 70 -10.88 7.61 -14.38
C LYS A 70 -11.08 8.75 -13.36
N ASP A 71 -12.12 8.66 -12.55
CA ASP A 71 -12.47 9.65 -11.53
C ASP A 71 -12.03 9.22 -10.12
N VAL A 72 -11.29 8.11 -10.01
CA VAL A 72 -10.79 7.58 -8.73
C VAL A 72 -9.41 8.17 -8.46
N HIS A 73 -9.30 8.90 -7.35
CA HIS A 73 -8.05 9.50 -6.87
C HIS A 73 -7.61 8.80 -5.57
N VAL A 74 -6.64 7.92 -5.68
CA VAL A 74 -6.09 7.12 -4.58
C VAL A 74 -4.58 7.04 -4.67
N SER A 75 -3.95 6.62 -3.61
CA SER A 75 -2.51 6.30 -3.54
C SER A 75 -2.25 5.27 -2.47
N SER A 76 -1.04 4.75 -2.42
CA SER A 76 -0.50 4.05 -1.24
C SER A 76 0.82 4.70 -0.82
N HIS A 77 1.36 4.29 0.34
CA HIS A 77 2.70 4.74 0.69
C HIS A 77 3.73 4.01 -0.17
N LEU A 78 3.54 2.70 -0.36
CA LEU A 78 4.46 1.84 -1.12
C LEU A 78 3.72 0.95 -2.11
N PHE A 79 4.41 0.64 -3.20
CA PHE A 79 4.04 -0.40 -4.15
C PHE A 79 5.23 -1.33 -4.36
N ILE A 80 4.99 -2.64 -4.28
CA ILE A 80 5.99 -3.70 -4.45
C ILE A 80 5.63 -4.51 -5.69
N GLU A 81 6.42 -4.35 -6.75
CA GLU A 81 6.26 -5.08 -8.01
C GLU A 81 6.61 -6.57 -7.84
N ARG A 82 6.21 -7.43 -8.78
CA ARG A 82 6.42 -8.89 -8.74
C ARG A 82 7.90 -9.30 -8.62
N ASP A 83 8.81 -8.48 -9.15
CA ASP A 83 10.26 -8.70 -9.06
C ASP A 83 10.89 -8.19 -7.76
N GLY A 84 10.07 -7.58 -6.88
CA GLY A 84 10.48 -6.99 -5.61
C GLY A 84 10.94 -5.54 -5.70
N LYS A 85 10.82 -4.88 -6.85
CA LYS A 85 11.09 -3.45 -6.95
C LYS A 85 10.09 -2.66 -6.11
N VAL A 86 10.58 -1.63 -5.41
CA VAL A 86 9.77 -0.79 -4.52
C VAL A 86 9.69 0.62 -5.06
N THR A 87 8.47 1.10 -5.23
CA THR A 87 8.19 2.52 -5.47
C THR A 87 7.49 3.10 -4.24
N GLN A 88 7.98 4.22 -3.72
CA GLN A 88 7.32 4.99 -2.67
C GLN A 88 6.62 6.20 -3.29
N PHE A 89 5.35 6.42 -2.91
CA PHE A 89 4.53 7.53 -3.44
C PHE A 89 4.27 8.61 -2.41
N VAL A 90 4.18 8.21 -1.14
CA VAL A 90 3.83 9.12 -0.03
C VAL A 90 4.84 8.92 1.10
N PRO A 91 5.44 9.99 1.65
CA PRO A 91 6.25 9.89 2.86
C PRO A 91 5.43 9.34 4.02
N PHE A 92 6.03 8.50 4.88
CA PHE A 92 5.28 7.81 5.94
C PHE A 92 4.64 8.74 6.98
N ASN A 93 5.15 9.95 7.16
CA ASN A 93 4.54 10.96 8.02
C ASN A 93 3.31 11.64 7.41
N LYS A 94 3.04 11.45 6.13
CA LYS A 94 1.85 11.94 5.44
C LYS A 94 0.77 10.85 5.40
N ARG A 95 -0.45 11.25 5.03
CA ARG A 95 -1.62 10.39 4.89
C ARG A 95 -1.83 10.02 3.41
N ALA A 96 -1.56 8.78 3.02
CA ALA A 96 -1.95 8.27 1.70
C ALA A 96 -3.44 7.90 1.69
N TRP A 97 -4.07 7.93 0.53
CA TRP A 97 -5.50 7.65 0.36
C TRP A 97 -5.70 6.22 -0.16
N HIS A 98 -5.53 5.21 0.72
CA HIS A 98 -5.58 3.79 0.35
C HIS A 98 -6.74 2.98 0.96
N ALA A 99 -7.25 3.38 2.13
CA ALA A 99 -8.21 2.57 2.88
C ALA A 99 -9.68 2.95 2.63
N GLY A 100 -9.94 4.19 2.20
CA GLY A 100 -11.31 4.70 2.04
C GLY A 100 -12.12 4.62 3.34
N GLN A 101 -13.42 4.30 3.21
CA GLN A 101 -14.26 4.05 4.39
C GLN A 101 -13.81 2.74 5.05
N SER A 102 -13.31 2.82 6.26
CA SER A 102 -12.63 1.72 6.94
C SER A 102 -12.68 1.88 8.45
N CYS A 103 -12.55 0.75 9.17
CA CYS A 103 -12.57 0.72 10.63
C CYS A 103 -11.60 -0.36 11.14
N PHE A 104 -10.77 -0.03 12.12
CA PHE A 104 -9.91 -0.97 12.81
C PHE A 104 -10.05 -0.80 14.33
N VAL A 105 -10.51 -1.85 15.03
CA VAL A 105 -10.74 -1.86 16.49
C VAL A 105 -11.51 -0.60 16.93
N ASP A 106 -12.69 -0.38 16.35
CA ASP A 106 -13.61 0.75 16.61
C ASP A 106 -13.07 2.14 16.20
N ARG A 107 -11.89 2.24 15.59
CA ARG A 107 -11.34 3.47 15.03
C ARG A 107 -11.67 3.57 13.56
N GLN A 108 -12.39 4.61 13.17
CA GLN A 108 -12.74 4.93 11.79
C GLN A 108 -11.58 5.61 11.05
N ALA A 109 -11.68 5.68 9.71
CA ALA A 109 -10.77 6.42 8.85
C ALA A 109 -9.30 5.93 8.95
N CYS A 110 -9.07 4.65 8.66
CA CYS A 110 -7.75 4.02 8.82
C CYS A 110 -6.60 4.73 8.06
N ASN A 111 -6.89 5.50 7.00
CA ASN A 111 -5.87 6.36 6.36
C ASN A 111 -5.15 7.27 7.37
N ASP A 112 -5.83 7.73 8.42
CA ASP A 112 -5.30 8.71 9.36
C ASP A 112 -4.12 8.16 10.16
N PHE A 113 -4.12 6.85 10.45
CA PHE A 113 -3.18 6.20 11.36
C PHE A 113 -2.49 4.95 10.80
N SER A 114 -2.60 4.70 9.50
CA SER A 114 -2.00 3.53 8.87
C SER A 114 -0.96 3.88 7.81
N ILE A 115 -0.16 2.86 7.47
CA ILE A 115 0.67 2.80 6.28
C ILE A 115 0.04 1.77 5.33
N GLY A 116 -0.34 2.18 4.12
CA GLY A 116 -0.79 1.28 3.06
C GLY A 116 0.39 0.79 2.24
N ILE A 117 0.45 -0.52 2.01
CA ILE A 117 1.44 -1.18 1.16
C ILE A 117 0.69 -2.00 0.12
N GLU A 118 0.86 -1.65 -1.13
CA GLU A 118 0.32 -2.37 -2.27
C GLU A 118 1.32 -3.40 -2.80
N LEU A 119 0.87 -4.61 -3.04
CA LEU A 119 1.63 -5.60 -3.80
C LEU A 119 1.03 -5.71 -5.21
N GLU A 120 1.88 -5.73 -6.22
CA GLU A 120 1.42 -6.05 -7.57
C GLU A 120 0.86 -7.47 -7.59
N GLY A 121 -0.45 -7.59 -7.76
CA GLY A 121 -1.15 -8.84 -7.59
C GLY A 121 -2.64 -8.78 -7.90
N ALA A 122 -3.30 -9.90 -7.61
CA ALA A 122 -4.75 -10.05 -7.62
C ALA A 122 -5.13 -11.09 -6.54
N ASP A 123 -6.39 -11.08 -6.11
CA ASP A 123 -6.87 -11.86 -4.96
C ASP A 123 -6.56 -13.37 -5.06
N ASP A 124 -6.68 -13.94 -6.27
CA ASP A 124 -6.58 -15.37 -6.53
C ASP A 124 -5.26 -15.78 -7.22
N ILE A 125 -4.31 -14.86 -7.34
CA ILE A 125 -3.01 -15.12 -7.97
C ILE A 125 -1.90 -15.07 -6.91
N GLU A 126 -1.13 -16.16 -6.80
CA GLU A 126 -0.02 -16.27 -5.86
C GLU A 126 1.00 -15.13 -6.01
N TYR A 127 1.43 -14.60 -4.88
CA TYR A 127 2.46 -13.56 -4.82
C TYR A 127 3.85 -14.17 -4.98
N ALA A 128 4.77 -13.39 -5.56
CA ALA A 128 6.14 -13.85 -5.74
C ALA A 128 6.92 -13.86 -4.41
N GLU A 129 7.81 -14.84 -4.22
CA GLU A 129 8.68 -14.93 -3.03
C GLU A 129 9.48 -13.65 -2.78
N LYS A 130 9.90 -12.97 -3.85
CA LYS A 130 10.59 -11.69 -3.76
C LYS A 130 9.74 -10.60 -3.12
N GLN A 131 8.42 -10.59 -3.38
CA GLN A 131 7.51 -9.62 -2.77
C GLN A 131 7.44 -9.84 -1.25
N TYR A 132 7.31 -11.09 -0.78
CA TYR A 132 7.32 -11.40 0.65
C TYR A 132 8.65 -11.05 1.32
N ALA A 133 9.78 -11.35 0.70
CA ALA A 133 11.09 -11.02 1.23
C ALA A 133 11.27 -9.50 1.41
N VAL A 134 10.84 -8.72 0.42
CA VAL A 134 10.89 -7.25 0.44
C VAL A 134 9.90 -6.69 1.45
N LEU A 135 8.66 -7.22 1.48
CA LEU A 135 7.62 -6.80 2.43
C LEU A 135 8.08 -7.00 3.89
N LYS A 136 8.66 -8.16 4.23
CA LYS A 136 9.24 -8.41 5.56
C LYS A 136 10.33 -7.40 5.92
N ALA A 137 11.23 -7.10 4.99
CA ALA A 137 12.29 -6.13 5.21
C ALA A 137 11.75 -4.70 5.42
N ILE A 138 10.69 -4.32 4.70
CA ILE A 138 9.99 -3.05 4.87
C ILE A 138 9.31 -2.99 6.24
N ILE A 139 8.51 -3.99 6.59
CA ILE A 139 7.81 -4.07 7.89
C ILE A 139 8.80 -3.93 9.05
N SER A 140 9.90 -4.68 9.03
CA SER A 140 10.95 -4.58 10.05
C SER A 140 11.54 -3.17 10.15
N SER A 141 11.77 -2.52 9.01
CA SER A 141 12.31 -1.15 8.97
C SER A 141 11.29 -0.12 9.49
N LEU A 142 10.00 -0.31 9.19
CA LEU A 142 8.91 0.52 9.68
C LEU A 142 8.76 0.39 11.20
N GLN A 143 8.81 -0.83 11.74
CA GLN A 143 8.72 -1.07 13.18
C GLN A 143 9.91 -0.48 13.96
N MET A 144 11.10 -0.47 13.36
CA MET A 144 12.26 0.22 13.95
C MET A 144 12.11 1.74 13.93
N ALA A 145 11.57 2.31 12.86
CA ALA A 145 11.40 3.77 12.72
C ALA A 145 10.17 4.29 13.46
N TYR A 146 9.13 3.48 13.58
CA TYR A 146 7.84 3.78 14.22
C TYR A 146 7.47 2.68 15.22
N PRO A 147 7.95 2.76 16.48
CA PRO A 147 7.78 1.68 17.47
C PRO A 147 6.33 1.37 17.85
N THR A 148 5.38 2.23 17.46
CA THR A 148 3.93 2.03 17.63
C THR A 148 3.35 1.03 16.63
N LEU A 149 4.06 0.71 15.55
CA LEU A 149 3.66 -0.29 14.56
C LEU A 149 3.95 -1.71 15.06
N HIS A 150 3.04 -2.27 15.84
CA HIS A 150 3.18 -3.62 16.37
C HIS A 150 2.85 -4.68 15.32
N LYS A 151 3.48 -5.86 15.43
CA LYS A 151 3.25 -6.97 14.50
C LYS A 151 1.78 -7.43 14.44
N ASN A 152 1.03 -7.27 15.53
CA ASN A 152 -0.40 -7.63 15.57
C ASN A 152 -1.31 -6.62 14.84
N ASN A 153 -0.76 -5.48 14.41
CA ASN A 153 -1.46 -4.44 13.70
C ASN A 153 -1.03 -4.41 12.22
N ILE A 154 -0.84 -5.59 11.63
CA ILE A 154 -0.62 -5.79 10.20
C ILE A 154 -1.81 -6.59 9.69
N VAL A 155 -2.63 -5.99 8.84
CA VAL A 155 -3.92 -6.51 8.41
C VAL A 155 -4.13 -6.35 6.91
N GLY A 156 -5.10 -7.05 6.35
CA GLY A 156 -5.56 -6.83 4.99
C GLY A 156 -6.56 -5.69 4.87
N HIS A 157 -6.75 -5.17 3.68
CA HIS A 157 -7.82 -4.21 3.42
C HIS A 157 -9.20 -4.81 3.71
N SER A 158 -9.39 -6.09 3.43
CA SER A 158 -10.61 -6.84 3.75
C SER A 158 -10.92 -6.85 5.24
N ASP A 159 -9.91 -6.80 6.12
CA ASP A 159 -10.12 -6.81 7.58
C ASP A 159 -10.67 -5.47 8.10
N ILE A 160 -10.28 -4.36 7.45
CA ILE A 160 -10.71 -3.00 7.85
C ILE A 160 -11.90 -2.47 7.05
N ALA A 161 -12.28 -3.15 5.98
CA ALA A 161 -13.41 -2.79 5.12
C ALA A 161 -14.19 -4.04 4.67
N PRO A 162 -14.67 -4.89 5.62
CA PRO A 162 -15.34 -6.14 5.30
C PRO A 162 -16.59 -5.92 4.46
N GLY A 163 -16.81 -6.79 3.46
CA GLY A 163 -17.92 -6.69 2.51
C GLY A 163 -17.77 -5.63 1.43
N ARG A 164 -16.79 -4.73 1.54
CA ARG A 164 -16.45 -3.71 0.53
C ARG A 164 -15.16 -4.03 -0.22
N LYS A 165 -14.20 -4.65 0.46
CA LYS A 165 -12.88 -4.98 -0.06
C LYS A 165 -12.52 -6.43 0.21
N THR A 166 -11.71 -7.00 -0.68
CA THR A 166 -11.30 -8.40 -0.65
C THR A 166 -9.78 -8.54 -0.57
N ASP A 167 -9.05 -7.51 -0.98
CA ASP A 167 -7.59 -7.48 -1.02
C ASP A 167 -6.94 -7.60 0.38
N PRO A 168 -5.79 -8.28 0.53
CA PRO A 168 -4.95 -8.85 -0.51
C PRO A 168 -5.41 -10.20 -1.06
N GLY A 169 -6.59 -10.68 -0.69
CA GLY A 169 -7.23 -11.90 -1.19
C GLY A 169 -6.67 -13.20 -0.59
N PRO A 170 -7.33 -14.35 -0.90
CA PRO A 170 -6.99 -15.65 -0.34
C PRO A 170 -5.64 -16.20 -0.81
N ALA A 171 -5.08 -15.71 -1.93
CA ALA A 171 -3.76 -16.13 -2.40
C ALA A 171 -2.60 -15.51 -1.62
N PHE A 172 -2.88 -14.54 -0.72
CA PHE A 172 -1.85 -13.97 0.14
C PHE A 172 -1.56 -14.88 1.34
N ASP A 173 -0.34 -15.39 1.42
CA ASP A 173 0.08 -16.28 2.51
C ASP A 173 0.63 -15.48 3.72
N TRP A 174 -0.25 -15.25 4.70
CA TRP A 174 0.08 -14.57 5.93
C TRP A 174 1.17 -15.26 6.77
N ASN A 175 1.35 -16.58 6.63
CA ASN A 175 2.38 -17.31 7.37
C ASN A 175 3.78 -16.88 6.97
N LYS A 176 3.97 -16.49 5.70
CA LYS A 176 5.25 -15.99 5.20
C LYS A 176 5.71 -14.68 5.86
N LEU A 177 4.83 -13.95 6.52
CA LEU A 177 5.22 -12.76 7.29
C LEU A 177 5.73 -13.10 8.70
N ASN A 178 5.47 -14.32 9.19
CA ASN A 178 5.84 -14.77 10.53
C ASN A 178 7.14 -15.61 10.57
N GLU A 179 7.65 -15.99 9.41
CA GLU A 179 8.92 -16.68 9.22
C GLU A 179 10.10 -15.68 9.16
#